data_4ca15cbb494a3993216f794a8a9622fe
#
_entry.id   4ca15cbb494a3993216f794a8a9622fe
#
_cell.length_a   1.000
_cell.length_b   1.000
_cell.length_c   1.000
_cell.angle_alpha   90.00
_cell.angle_beta   90.00
_cell.angle_gamma   90.00
#
_symmetry.space_group_name_H-M   'P 1'
#
loop_
_entity.id
_entity.type
_entity.pdbx_description
1 polymer ?
#
loop_
_entity_poly.entity_id
_entity_poly.type
_entity_poly.pdbx_seq_one_letter_code
_entity_poly.pdbx_strand_id
1 'polypeptide(L)'
;MTVAAPPATIEPTLFRQLLGCFPTGVAVITTTADGQPAGLTCNSFSSVSLEPPLVLFSLRKASSLVSVFSKTDAFAINILSQRQDTLSSHFASSKVTDKFEGVAWRIGPLGMPIIEDCLASFECRVHAQHDAGDHYIFIGEVKHMSEGRADQALVFYKGAYMMLAESLRTLVIQGKLGTADLDEAYRTLYGTLLRLACDRASETELDAIESAVDAIELHSPHDSLAQRIDSASRFFWAIAAAGHNEALMLMAQTMTHILRERMTHVLPAQLRPDLFPLRRKIVLCLRQRDADGASHALDDLIARLRELP
;
A
#
# COMPACT_ATOMS: atom_id res chain seq x y z
N MET A 1 -45.47 5.41 18.79
CA MET A 1 -44.89 5.70 17.47
C MET A 1 -43.48 6.18 17.69
N THR A 2 -42.50 5.29 17.52
CA THR A 2 -41.06 5.62 17.65
C THR A 2 -40.66 6.33 16.37
N VAL A 3 -40.36 7.62 16.46
CA VAL A 3 -39.81 8.39 15.32
C VAL A 3 -38.41 7.84 15.07
N ALA A 4 -38.21 7.24 13.89
CA ALA A 4 -36.89 6.79 13.46
C ALA A 4 -35.93 8.00 13.45
N ALA A 5 -34.76 7.85 14.05
CA ALA A 5 -33.73 8.86 14.01
C ALA A 5 -33.37 9.17 12.54
N PRO A 6 -33.12 10.45 12.18
CA PRO A 6 -32.71 10.79 10.82
C PRO A 6 -31.43 10.02 10.46
N PRO A 7 -31.28 9.60 9.18
CA PRO A 7 -30.08 8.87 8.77
C PRO A 7 -28.84 9.71 9.07
N ALA A 8 -27.83 9.07 9.68
CA ALA A 8 -26.57 9.71 9.98
C ALA A 8 -25.94 10.26 8.68
N THR A 9 -25.59 11.55 8.68
CA THR A 9 -24.95 12.20 7.54
C THR A 9 -23.55 11.57 7.38
N ILE A 10 -23.30 10.94 6.24
CA ILE A 10 -21.99 10.35 5.94
C ILE A 10 -21.01 11.51 5.68
N GLU A 11 -19.94 11.60 6.51
CA GLU A 11 -18.90 12.60 6.34
C GLU A 11 -18.03 12.23 5.16
N PRO A 12 -17.88 13.09 4.11
CA PRO A 12 -17.22 12.72 2.85
C PRO A 12 -15.74 12.40 2.99
N THR A 13 -15.02 13.04 3.93
CA THR A 13 -13.59 12.82 4.15
C THR A 13 -13.34 11.45 4.79
N LEU A 14 -14.11 11.12 5.83
CA LEU A 14 -14.07 9.81 6.47
C LEU A 14 -14.45 8.70 5.50
N PHE A 15 -15.51 8.91 4.70
CA PHE A 15 -15.94 7.94 3.69
C PHE A 15 -14.82 7.64 2.70
N ARG A 16 -14.13 8.68 2.18
CA ARG A 16 -13.00 8.53 1.27
C ARG A 16 -11.81 7.82 1.93
N GLN A 17 -11.51 8.13 3.19
CA GLN A 17 -10.45 7.45 3.95
C GLN A 17 -10.72 5.95 4.11
N LEU A 18 -11.97 5.60 4.45
CA LEU A 18 -12.37 4.20 4.61
C LEU A 18 -12.35 3.44 3.28
N LEU A 19 -12.79 4.04 2.17
CA LEU A 19 -12.63 3.47 0.83
C LEU A 19 -11.16 3.24 0.48
N GLY A 20 -10.26 4.14 0.89
CA GLY A 20 -8.83 4.01 0.70
C GLY A 20 -8.20 2.81 1.43
N CYS A 21 -8.89 2.19 2.39
CA CYS A 21 -8.43 0.97 3.06
C CYS A 21 -8.49 -0.28 2.16
N PHE A 22 -9.16 -0.19 1.00
CA PHE A 22 -9.16 -1.25 0.00
C PHE A 22 -8.08 -0.96 -1.05
N PRO A 23 -6.97 -1.75 -1.08
CA PRO A 23 -5.94 -1.57 -2.08
C PRO A 23 -6.47 -1.95 -3.46
N THR A 24 -6.18 -1.13 -4.46
CA THR A 24 -6.61 -1.35 -5.84
C THR A 24 -5.40 -1.40 -6.77
N GLY A 25 -5.53 -2.11 -7.87
CA GLY A 25 -4.64 -1.91 -9.01
C GLY A 25 -4.86 -0.54 -9.64
N VAL A 26 -3.94 -0.14 -10.49
CA VAL A 26 -4.00 1.10 -11.27
C VAL A 26 -3.99 0.78 -12.75
N ALA A 27 -4.89 1.40 -13.49
CA ALA A 27 -4.96 1.29 -14.94
C ALA A 27 -5.02 2.67 -15.60
N VAL A 28 -4.58 2.75 -16.84
CA VAL A 28 -4.91 3.88 -17.73
C VAL A 28 -5.97 3.40 -18.72
N ILE A 29 -7.10 4.09 -18.70
CA ILE A 29 -8.19 3.85 -19.67
C ILE A 29 -7.95 4.77 -20.85
N THR A 30 -7.95 4.22 -22.05
CA THR A 30 -7.68 4.95 -23.29
C THR A 30 -8.78 4.77 -24.32
N THR A 31 -8.99 5.76 -25.13
CA THR A 31 -9.92 5.71 -26.28
C THR A 31 -9.40 6.64 -27.37
N THR A 32 -10.05 6.61 -28.54
CA THR A 32 -9.80 7.53 -29.66
C THR A 32 -11.08 8.31 -29.95
N ALA A 33 -10.97 9.63 -30.01
CA ALA A 33 -12.07 10.51 -30.41
C ALA A 33 -11.58 11.46 -31.49
N ASP A 34 -12.31 11.55 -32.60
CA ASP A 34 -11.97 12.39 -33.74
C ASP A 34 -10.53 12.17 -34.25
N GLY A 35 -10.06 10.91 -34.20
CA GLY A 35 -8.70 10.53 -34.58
C GLY A 35 -7.61 10.91 -33.57
N GLN A 36 -7.95 11.50 -32.43
CA GLN A 36 -7.01 11.88 -31.38
C GLN A 36 -7.11 10.92 -30.19
N PRO A 37 -5.96 10.47 -29.64
CA PRO A 37 -5.96 9.61 -28.46
C PRO A 37 -6.36 10.40 -27.22
N ALA A 38 -7.15 9.78 -26.35
CA ALA A 38 -7.55 10.32 -25.05
C ALA A 38 -7.41 9.25 -23.99
N GLY A 39 -7.10 9.67 -22.74
CA GLY A 39 -6.92 8.70 -21.67
C GLY A 39 -6.89 9.33 -20.28
N LEU A 40 -7.13 8.52 -19.26
CA LEU A 40 -7.10 8.89 -17.84
C LEU A 40 -6.63 7.73 -16.98
N THR A 41 -6.05 8.06 -15.84
CA THR A 41 -5.74 7.08 -14.79
C THR A 41 -7.01 6.72 -14.02
N CYS A 42 -7.17 5.44 -13.76
CA CYS A 42 -8.31 4.88 -13.05
C CYS A 42 -7.85 3.77 -12.09
N ASN A 43 -8.46 3.73 -10.91
CA ASN A 43 -8.30 2.66 -9.93
C ASN A 43 -9.62 1.94 -9.61
N SER A 44 -10.67 2.23 -10.36
CA SER A 44 -12.01 1.61 -10.21
C SER A 44 -12.23 0.44 -11.17
N PHE A 45 -11.18 0.00 -11.91
CA PHE A 45 -11.26 -1.18 -12.77
C PHE A 45 -11.65 -2.42 -11.98
N SER A 46 -12.61 -3.18 -12.52
CA SER A 46 -13.00 -4.49 -11.99
C SER A 46 -13.48 -5.43 -13.09
N SER A 47 -13.30 -6.73 -12.88
CA SER A 47 -13.95 -7.78 -13.66
C SER A 47 -15.43 -7.85 -13.28
N VAL A 48 -16.31 -8.14 -14.27
CA VAL A 48 -17.76 -8.25 -14.08
C VAL A 48 -18.25 -9.66 -14.40
N SER A 49 -17.82 -10.25 -15.54
CA SER A 49 -18.27 -11.55 -16.01
C SER A 49 -17.17 -12.22 -16.84
N LEU A 50 -17.17 -13.54 -16.84
CA LEU A 50 -16.31 -14.33 -17.72
C LEU A 50 -17.03 -14.76 -18.99
N GLU A 51 -18.37 -14.87 -18.94
CA GLU A 51 -19.19 -15.28 -20.09
C GLU A 51 -20.51 -14.48 -20.12
N PRO A 52 -20.61 -13.47 -21.01
CA PRO A 52 -19.55 -12.92 -21.83
C PRO A 52 -18.45 -12.24 -20.99
N PRO A 53 -17.22 -12.05 -21.55
CA PRO A 53 -16.13 -11.43 -20.80
C PRO A 53 -16.36 -9.92 -20.66
N LEU A 54 -16.81 -9.51 -19.47
CA LEU A 54 -17.15 -8.11 -19.15
C LEU A 54 -16.23 -7.56 -18.08
N VAL A 55 -15.86 -6.30 -18.27
CA VAL A 55 -15.08 -5.50 -17.32
C VAL A 55 -15.74 -4.14 -17.14
N LEU A 56 -15.44 -3.45 -16.02
CA LEU A 56 -15.94 -2.09 -15.79
C LEU A 56 -14.84 -1.12 -15.34
N PHE A 57 -15.12 0.16 -15.52
CA PHE A 57 -14.47 1.27 -14.82
C PHE A 57 -15.48 2.38 -14.55
N SER A 58 -15.15 3.27 -13.60
CA SER A 58 -15.97 4.43 -13.25
C SER A 58 -15.27 5.73 -13.62
N LEU A 59 -16.01 6.67 -14.22
CA LEU A 59 -15.53 7.99 -14.63
C LEU A 59 -16.35 9.08 -13.94
N ARG A 60 -15.68 10.00 -13.25
CA ARG A 60 -16.37 11.13 -12.61
C ARG A 60 -17.08 12.01 -13.63
N LYS A 61 -18.31 12.40 -13.33
CA LYS A 61 -19.12 13.31 -14.17
C LYS A 61 -18.46 14.66 -14.38
N ALA A 62 -17.64 15.13 -13.42
CA ALA A 62 -16.86 16.37 -13.51
C ALA A 62 -15.59 16.24 -14.40
N SER A 63 -15.27 15.05 -14.93
CA SER A 63 -14.14 14.87 -15.82
C SER A 63 -14.41 15.49 -17.19
N SER A 64 -13.43 16.22 -17.75
CA SER A 64 -13.48 16.74 -19.12
C SER A 64 -13.60 15.63 -20.18
N LEU A 65 -13.24 14.40 -19.84
CA LEU A 65 -13.27 13.25 -20.75
C LEU A 65 -14.64 12.56 -20.82
N VAL A 66 -15.62 12.95 -19.99
CA VAL A 66 -16.97 12.36 -20.05
C VAL A 66 -17.57 12.46 -21.45
N SER A 67 -17.48 13.62 -22.09
CA SER A 67 -18.00 13.84 -23.44
C SER A 67 -17.32 12.96 -24.50
N VAL A 68 -16.07 12.59 -24.28
CA VAL A 68 -15.30 11.70 -25.15
C VAL A 68 -15.76 10.25 -24.94
N PHE A 69 -15.72 9.76 -23.70
CA PHE A 69 -16.05 8.37 -23.38
C PHE A 69 -17.53 8.04 -23.60
N SER A 70 -18.44 9.01 -23.44
CA SER A 70 -19.88 8.79 -23.71
C SER A 70 -20.23 8.73 -25.20
N LYS A 71 -19.32 9.11 -26.09
CA LYS A 71 -19.51 9.05 -27.54
C LYS A 71 -18.73 7.94 -28.22
N THR A 72 -17.76 7.34 -27.52
CA THR A 72 -16.97 6.24 -28.06
C THR A 72 -17.73 4.92 -28.00
N ASP A 73 -17.48 4.06 -28.94
CA ASP A 73 -18.00 2.68 -28.99
C ASP A 73 -16.96 1.63 -28.52
N ALA A 74 -15.74 2.08 -28.22
CA ALA A 74 -14.66 1.23 -27.77
C ALA A 74 -13.69 1.99 -26.86
N PHE A 75 -13.02 1.23 -25.98
CA PHE A 75 -11.94 1.75 -25.14
C PHE A 75 -10.93 0.63 -24.85
N ALA A 76 -9.74 1.00 -24.37
CA ALA A 76 -8.78 0.04 -23.86
C ALA A 76 -8.49 0.28 -22.39
N ILE A 77 -8.17 -0.78 -21.67
CA ILE A 77 -7.71 -0.79 -20.29
C ILE A 77 -6.27 -1.25 -20.29
N ASN A 78 -5.35 -0.44 -19.79
CA ASN A 78 -3.93 -0.73 -19.70
C ASN A 78 -3.55 -0.86 -18.23
N ILE A 79 -3.29 -2.07 -17.75
CA ILE A 79 -2.94 -2.37 -16.35
C ILE A 79 -1.48 -1.99 -16.14
N LEU A 80 -1.24 -1.01 -15.25
CA LEU A 80 0.09 -0.46 -15.04
C LEU A 80 0.98 -1.36 -14.18
N SER A 81 2.26 -1.43 -14.57
CA SER A 81 3.33 -1.99 -13.75
C SER A 81 3.79 -0.97 -12.70
N GLN A 82 4.43 -1.46 -11.63
CA GLN A 82 4.98 -0.61 -10.56
C GLN A 82 5.97 0.46 -11.06
N ARG A 83 6.58 0.27 -12.23
CA ARG A 83 7.52 1.23 -12.84
C ARG A 83 6.82 2.36 -13.57
N GLN A 84 5.50 2.32 -13.68
CA GLN A 84 4.68 3.29 -14.41
C GLN A 84 3.92 4.25 -13.47
N ASP A 85 4.41 4.48 -12.25
CA ASP A 85 3.85 5.44 -11.29
C ASP A 85 3.86 6.87 -11.82
N THR A 86 4.96 7.28 -12.48
CA THR A 86 5.07 8.58 -13.14
C THR A 86 4.05 8.71 -14.28
N LEU A 87 3.88 7.65 -15.08
CA LEU A 87 2.88 7.59 -16.14
C LEU A 87 1.46 7.70 -15.57
N SER A 88 1.19 6.97 -14.48
CA SER A 88 -0.08 7.06 -13.76
C SER A 88 -0.38 8.49 -13.31
N SER A 89 0.60 9.18 -12.70
CA SER A 89 0.48 10.57 -12.27
C SER A 89 0.26 11.53 -13.45
N HIS A 90 0.92 11.28 -14.57
CA HIS A 90 0.78 12.05 -15.82
C HIS A 90 -0.66 11.98 -16.35
N PHE A 91 -1.24 10.78 -16.48
CA PHE A 91 -2.61 10.60 -16.93
C PHE A 91 -3.67 11.08 -15.91
N ALA A 92 -3.35 11.09 -14.60
CA ALA A 92 -4.22 11.61 -13.56
C ALA A 92 -4.30 13.14 -13.52
N SER A 93 -3.25 13.85 -13.95
CA SER A 93 -3.12 15.31 -13.83
C SER A 93 -4.05 16.05 -14.79
N SER A 94 -4.93 16.91 -14.28
CA SER A 94 -5.75 17.82 -15.12
C SER A 94 -4.95 18.96 -15.77
N LYS A 95 -3.68 19.15 -15.36
CA LYS A 95 -2.81 20.21 -15.90
C LYS A 95 -2.11 19.81 -17.19
N VAL A 96 -2.03 18.52 -17.51
CA VAL A 96 -1.44 18.00 -18.74
C VAL A 96 -2.51 17.99 -19.82
N THR A 97 -2.31 18.75 -20.86
CA THR A 97 -3.25 18.89 -22.00
C THR A 97 -3.08 17.76 -23.00
N ASP A 98 -1.84 17.44 -23.38
CA ASP A 98 -1.54 16.28 -24.23
C ASP A 98 -1.02 15.14 -23.35
N LYS A 99 -1.90 14.16 -23.13
CA LYS A 99 -1.60 12.99 -22.30
C LYS A 99 -0.68 11.97 -22.97
N PHE A 100 -0.53 12.04 -24.28
CA PHE A 100 0.23 11.07 -25.05
C PHE A 100 1.60 11.59 -25.50
N GLU A 101 1.88 12.88 -25.30
CA GLU A 101 3.21 13.43 -25.55
C GLU A 101 4.28 12.74 -24.70
N GLY A 102 5.30 12.18 -25.37
CA GLY A 102 6.40 11.45 -24.71
C GLY A 102 6.03 10.06 -24.15
N VAL A 103 4.82 9.57 -24.40
CA VAL A 103 4.37 8.24 -23.97
C VAL A 103 4.58 7.24 -25.11
N ALA A 104 5.16 6.08 -24.81
CA ALA A 104 5.23 4.97 -25.75
C ALA A 104 3.90 4.23 -25.80
N TRP A 105 3.26 4.21 -26.97
CA TRP A 105 2.00 3.52 -27.22
C TRP A 105 1.86 3.09 -28.67
N ARG A 106 0.96 2.16 -28.93
CA ARG A 106 0.62 1.67 -30.29
C ARG A 106 -0.89 1.60 -30.46
N ILE A 107 -1.33 1.51 -31.70
CA ILE A 107 -2.73 1.26 -32.03
C ILE A 107 -3.01 -0.24 -31.89
N GLY A 108 -4.05 -0.59 -31.14
CA GLY A 108 -4.52 -1.96 -30.98
C GLY A 108 -5.51 -2.39 -32.08
N PRO A 109 -5.93 -3.66 -32.09
CA PRO A 109 -6.87 -4.22 -33.09
C PRO A 109 -8.21 -3.50 -33.21
N LEU A 110 -8.76 -2.91 -32.14
CA LEU A 110 -9.97 -2.10 -32.18
C LEU A 110 -9.72 -0.62 -32.49
N GLY A 111 -8.48 -0.23 -32.77
CA GLY A 111 -8.10 1.15 -33.03
C GLY A 111 -7.86 1.97 -31.77
N MET A 112 -7.79 1.32 -30.61
CA MET A 112 -7.59 2.00 -29.33
C MET A 112 -6.10 2.14 -29.00
N PRO A 113 -5.69 3.22 -28.32
CA PRO A 113 -4.31 3.39 -27.87
C PRO A 113 -3.97 2.35 -26.79
N ILE A 114 -2.96 1.52 -27.04
CA ILE A 114 -2.40 0.56 -26.10
C ILE A 114 -1.05 1.10 -25.62
N ILE A 115 -0.94 1.35 -24.33
CA ILE A 115 0.29 1.84 -23.69
C ILE A 115 1.29 0.67 -23.59
N GLU A 116 2.54 0.95 -23.94
CA GLU A 116 3.61 -0.05 -23.89
C GLU A 116 4.08 -0.32 -22.45
N ASP A 117 4.75 -1.44 -22.24
CA ASP A 117 5.29 -1.90 -20.94
C ASP A 117 4.25 -2.08 -19.81
N CYS A 118 2.96 -2.08 -20.12
CA CYS A 118 1.91 -2.48 -19.19
C CYS A 118 1.96 -3.98 -18.88
N LEU A 119 1.35 -4.43 -17.78
CA LEU A 119 1.26 -5.85 -17.41
C LEU A 119 0.29 -6.61 -18.32
N ALA A 120 -0.80 -5.95 -18.67
CA ALA A 120 -1.82 -6.49 -19.57
C ALA A 120 -2.61 -5.34 -20.18
N SER A 121 -3.23 -5.58 -21.34
CA SER A 121 -4.19 -4.66 -21.92
C SER A 121 -5.42 -5.41 -22.43
N PHE A 122 -6.56 -4.74 -22.33
CA PHE A 122 -7.87 -5.23 -22.79
C PHE A 122 -8.50 -4.19 -23.69
N GLU A 123 -8.81 -4.53 -24.93
CA GLU A 123 -9.63 -3.69 -25.81
C GLU A 123 -11.08 -4.16 -25.77
N CYS A 124 -11.96 -3.23 -25.45
CA CYS A 124 -13.36 -3.50 -25.18
C CYS A 124 -14.29 -2.70 -26.11
N ARG A 125 -15.37 -3.33 -26.54
CA ARG A 125 -16.55 -2.62 -27.03
C ARG A 125 -17.42 -2.18 -25.86
N VAL A 126 -17.93 -0.97 -25.90
CA VAL A 126 -18.87 -0.50 -24.88
C VAL A 126 -20.11 -1.38 -24.88
N HIS A 127 -20.36 -2.06 -23.78
CA HIS A 127 -21.54 -2.91 -23.56
C HIS A 127 -22.68 -2.12 -22.94
N ALA A 128 -22.39 -1.29 -21.92
CA ALA A 128 -23.36 -0.46 -21.25
C ALA A 128 -22.69 0.75 -20.56
N GLN A 129 -23.47 1.81 -20.35
CA GLN A 129 -23.13 2.95 -19.52
C GLN A 129 -24.25 3.19 -18.52
N HIS A 130 -23.92 3.32 -17.23
CA HIS A 130 -24.88 3.56 -16.16
C HIS A 130 -24.58 4.84 -15.41
N ASP A 131 -25.63 5.59 -15.07
CA ASP A 131 -25.52 6.72 -14.15
C ASP A 131 -25.38 6.19 -12.71
N ALA A 132 -24.36 6.61 -12.01
CA ALA A 132 -24.01 6.13 -10.68
C ALA A 132 -23.57 7.29 -9.75
N GLY A 133 -24.51 8.14 -9.38
CA GLY A 133 -24.26 9.27 -8.49
C GLY A 133 -23.39 10.35 -9.14
N ASP A 134 -22.18 10.61 -8.63
CA ASP A 134 -21.22 11.57 -9.19
C ASP A 134 -20.31 10.95 -10.27
N HIS A 135 -20.53 9.69 -10.64
CA HIS A 135 -19.81 8.94 -11.67
C HIS A 135 -20.73 8.36 -12.74
N TYR A 136 -20.14 7.99 -13.88
CA TYR A 136 -20.67 7.01 -14.81
C TYR A 136 -19.90 5.71 -14.68
N ILE A 137 -20.58 4.57 -14.69
CA ILE A 137 -19.99 3.24 -14.80
C ILE A 137 -20.05 2.83 -16.27
N PHE A 138 -18.89 2.54 -16.86
CA PHE A 138 -18.76 1.98 -18.19
C PHE A 138 -18.51 0.48 -18.07
N ILE A 139 -19.32 -0.32 -18.73
CA ILE A 139 -19.13 -1.76 -18.87
C ILE A 139 -18.66 -2.03 -20.29
N GLY A 140 -17.56 -2.74 -20.44
CA GLY A 140 -17.00 -3.13 -21.73
C GLY A 140 -16.96 -4.65 -21.90
N GLU A 141 -17.32 -5.11 -23.09
CA GLU A 141 -17.10 -6.49 -23.50
C GLU A 141 -15.70 -6.61 -24.12
N VAL A 142 -14.85 -7.43 -23.52
CA VAL A 142 -13.47 -7.66 -23.99
C VAL A 142 -13.48 -8.36 -25.33
N LYS A 143 -12.89 -7.75 -26.35
CA LYS A 143 -12.75 -8.30 -27.69
C LYS A 143 -11.32 -8.75 -28.02
N HIS A 144 -10.33 -8.03 -27.48
CA HIS A 144 -8.92 -8.38 -27.59
C HIS A 144 -8.24 -8.16 -26.25
N MET A 145 -7.24 -8.99 -25.98
CA MET A 145 -6.40 -8.87 -24.80
C MET A 145 -4.97 -9.21 -25.18
N SER A 146 -4.01 -8.58 -24.52
CA SER A 146 -2.60 -8.91 -24.65
C SER A 146 -1.94 -8.97 -23.29
N GLU A 147 -1.13 -9.99 -23.11
CA GLU A 147 -0.18 -10.06 -22.03
C GLU A 147 0.99 -9.12 -22.35
N GLY A 148 1.41 -8.35 -21.38
CA GLY A 148 2.50 -7.42 -21.50
C GLY A 148 3.76 -7.91 -20.79
N ARG A 149 4.49 -6.97 -20.19
CA ARG A 149 5.73 -7.28 -19.49
C ARG A 149 5.44 -8.01 -18.17
N ALA A 150 6.16 -9.09 -17.90
CA ALA A 150 6.15 -9.73 -16.58
C ALA A 150 6.83 -8.80 -15.55
N ASP A 151 6.04 -8.13 -14.72
CA ASP A 151 6.46 -7.22 -13.65
C ASP A 151 5.39 -7.23 -12.55
N GLN A 152 5.59 -6.45 -11.49
CA GLN A 152 4.61 -6.29 -10.42
C GLN A 152 3.60 -5.20 -10.75
N ALA A 153 2.37 -5.36 -10.25
CA ALA A 153 1.31 -4.39 -10.45
C ALA A 153 1.57 -3.10 -9.65
N LEU A 154 1.23 -1.96 -10.24
CA LEU A 154 1.13 -0.71 -9.51
C LEU A 154 -0.10 -0.76 -8.60
N VAL A 155 0.11 -0.62 -7.28
CA VAL A 155 -0.95 -0.67 -6.28
C VAL A 155 -1.16 0.71 -5.68
N PHE A 156 -2.43 1.11 -5.56
CA PHE A 156 -2.86 2.35 -4.91
C PHE A 156 -3.55 2.02 -3.59
N TYR A 157 -3.05 2.58 -2.49
CA TYR A 157 -3.54 2.33 -1.15
C TYR A 157 -3.47 3.61 -0.30
N LYS A 158 -4.56 3.96 0.38
CA LYS A 158 -4.67 5.15 1.25
C LYS A 158 -4.17 6.45 0.61
N GLY A 159 -4.41 6.61 -0.69
CA GLY A 159 -4.02 7.82 -1.41
C GLY A 159 -2.57 7.88 -1.90
N ALA A 160 -1.81 6.77 -1.80
CA ALA A 160 -0.41 6.68 -2.24
C ALA A 160 -0.11 5.38 -2.97
N TYR A 161 0.99 5.33 -3.73
CA TYR A 161 1.47 4.10 -4.36
C TYR A 161 2.29 3.26 -3.38
N MET A 162 2.02 1.95 -3.34
CA MET A 162 2.76 0.99 -2.51
C MET A 162 4.00 0.47 -3.25
N MET A 163 5.04 1.30 -3.38
CA MET A 163 6.25 0.93 -4.13
C MET A 163 7.40 0.49 -3.23
N LEU A 164 7.59 1.14 -2.10
CA LEU A 164 8.78 0.94 -1.27
C LEU A 164 8.83 -0.45 -0.63
N ALA A 165 7.70 -0.92 -0.10
CA ALA A 165 7.61 -2.22 0.58
C ALA A 165 7.96 -3.38 -0.36
N GLU A 166 7.45 -3.35 -1.56
CA GLU A 166 7.61 -4.43 -2.53
C GLU A 166 9.01 -4.44 -3.16
N SER A 167 9.59 -3.27 -3.42
CA SER A 167 10.97 -3.18 -3.90
C SER A 167 11.97 -3.73 -2.89
N LEU A 168 11.84 -3.39 -1.62
CA LEU A 168 12.67 -3.93 -0.55
C LEU A 168 12.46 -5.44 -0.37
N ARG A 169 11.21 -5.90 -0.40
CA ARG A 169 10.86 -7.33 -0.32
C ARG A 169 11.51 -8.12 -1.45
N THR A 170 11.42 -7.63 -2.68
CA THR A 170 12.04 -8.26 -3.86
C THR A 170 13.56 -8.37 -3.71
N LEU A 171 14.23 -7.32 -3.22
CA LEU A 171 15.68 -7.34 -2.97
C LEU A 171 16.07 -8.36 -1.90
N VAL A 172 15.24 -8.51 -0.85
CA VAL A 172 15.45 -9.52 0.20
C VAL A 172 15.29 -10.93 -0.35
N ILE A 173 14.21 -11.20 -1.10
CA ILE A 173 13.95 -12.52 -1.71
C ILE A 173 15.03 -12.89 -2.72
N GLN A 174 15.53 -11.94 -3.49
CA GLN A 174 16.61 -12.14 -4.46
C GLN A 174 18.00 -12.28 -3.81
N GLY A 175 18.11 -12.16 -2.47
CA GLY A 175 19.38 -12.19 -1.76
C GLY A 175 20.31 -10.99 -2.07
N LYS A 176 19.77 -9.93 -2.70
CA LYS A 176 20.54 -8.71 -3.04
C LYS A 176 20.66 -7.75 -1.87
N LEU A 177 19.83 -7.88 -0.85
CA LEU A 177 19.88 -7.11 0.37
C LEU A 177 20.31 -8.03 1.52
N GLY A 178 21.49 -7.77 2.06
CA GLY A 178 22.08 -8.55 3.14
C GLY A 178 21.36 -8.36 4.48
N THR A 179 21.58 -9.30 5.41
CA THR A 179 21.06 -9.16 6.79
C THR A 179 21.65 -7.94 7.47
N ALA A 180 22.94 -7.66 7.22
CA ALA A 180 23.65 -6.55 7.83
C ALA A 180 23.03 -5.20 7.42
N ASP A 181 22.72 -5.03 6.13
CA ASP A 181 22.12 -3.80 5.61
C ASP A 181 20.72 -3.56 6.18
N LEU A 182 19.91 -4.62 6.31
CA LEU A 182 18.59 -4.54 6.93
C LEU A 182 18.65 -4.15 8.40
N ASP A 183 19.59 -4.72 9.13
CA ASP A 183 19.76 -4.44 10.54
C ASP A 183 20.31 -3.02 10.78
N GLU A 184 21.20 -2.54 9.92
CA GLU A 184 21.68 -1.16 9.96
C GLU A 184 20.54 -0.17 9.68
N ALA A 185 19.75 -0.43 8.65
CA ALA A 185 18.58 0.38 8.33
C ALA A 185 17.55 0.36 9.48
N TYR A 186 17.30 -0.81 10.09
CA TYR A 186 16.40 -0.97 11.23
C TYR A 186 16.87 -0.20 12.45
N ARG A 187 18.15 -0.32 12.83
CA ARG A 187 18.75 0.42 13.95
C ARG A 187 18.68 1.93 13.73
N THR A 188 19.01 2.39 12.54
CA THR A 188 18.96 3.81 12.19
C THR A 188 17.54 4.36 12.31
N LEU A 189 16.57 3.65 11.72
CA LEU A 189 15.16 4.06 11.71
C LEU A 189 14.58 4.06 13.12
N TYR A 190 14.69 2.95 13.85
CA TYR A 190 14.13 2.83 15.20
C TYR A 190 14.90 3.61 16.23
N GLY A 191 16.22 3.81 16.10
CA GLY A 191 16.99 4.74 16.92
C GLY A 191 16.46 6.17 16.80
N THR A 192 16.13 6.61 15.58
CA THR A 192 15.49 7.91 15.35
C THR A 192 14.09 7.97 15.95
N LEU A 193 13.27 6.92 15.77
CA LEU A 193 11.92 6.85 16.33
C LEU A 193 11.90 6.83 17.86
N LEU A 194 12.84 6.14 18.50
CA LEU A 194 13.01 6.13 19.96
C LEU A 194 13.34 7.54 20.50
N ARG A 195 14.22 8.29 19.82
CA ARG A 195 14.51 9.69 20.20
C ARG A 195 13.26 10.54 20.11
N LEU A 196 12.52 10.44 18.99
CA LEU A 196 11.29 11.17 18.82
C LEU A 196 10.23 10.77 19.86
N ALA A 197 10.11 9.49 20.19
CA ALA A 197 9.20 9.01 21.23
C ALA A 197 9.61 9.51 22.62
N CYS A 198 10.92 9.54 22.94
CA CYS A 198 11.41 10.17 24.17
C CYS A 198 10.98 11.62 24.30
N ASP A 199 10.98 12.39 23.19
CA ASP A 199 10.63 13.82 23.21
C ASP A 199 9.12 14.07 23.20
N ARG A 200 8.34 13.21 22.54
CA ARG A 200 6.96 13.53 22.12
C ARG A 200 5.89 12.64 22.73
N ALA A 201 6.24 11.42 23.17
CA ALA A 201 5.25 10.48 23.66
C ALA A 201 4.48 11.02 24.87
N SER A 202 3.16 10.92 24.84
CA SER A 202 2.28 11.12 25.99
C SER A 202 2.38 9.95 26.98
N GLU A 203 1.95 10.14 28.21
CA GLU A 203 1.89 9.06 29.21
C GLU A 203 1.01 7.89 28.74
N THR A 204 -0.12 8.19 28.08
CA THR A 204 -1.01 7.15 27.52
C THR A 204 -0.33 6.30 26.44
N GLU A 205 0.53 6.92 25.63
CA GLU A 205 1.29 6.19 24.60
C GLU A 205 2.42 5.36 25.23
N LEU A 206 3.07 5.86 26.28
CA LEU A 206 4.04 5.09 27.06
C LEU A 206 3.37 3.88 27.73
N ASP A 207 2.16 4.03 28.27
CA ASP A 207 1.36 2.92 28.79
C ASP A 207 1.00 1.90 27.72
N ALA A 208 0.69 2.34 26.51
CA ALA A 208 0.41 1.45 25.38
C ALA A 208 1.67 0.66 24.96
N ILE A 209 2.86 1.30 24.95
CA ILE A 209 4.13 0.61 24.67
C ILE A 209 4.42 -0.44 25.74
N GLU A 210 4.22 -0.12 27.02
CA GLU A 210 4.40 -1.05 28.13
C GLU A 210 3.43 -2.23 28.04
N SER A 211 2.15 -1.96 27.79
CA SER A 211 1.13 -3.01 27.59
C SER A 211 1.47 -3.95 26.42
N ALA A 212 2.13 -3.44 25.37
CA ALA A 212 2.60 -4.28 24.28
C ALA A 212 3.74 -5.23 24.73
N VAL A 213 4.60 -4.82 25.67
CA VAL A 213 5.60 -5.72 26.27
C VAL A 213 4.94 -6.74 27.17
N ASP A 214 3.95 -6.34 27.99
CA ASP A 214 3.16 -7.27 28.83
C ASP A 214 2.53 -8.38 27.97
N ALA A 215 1.94 -8.01 26.84
CA ALA A 215 1.34 -8.96 25.90
C ALA A 215 2.36 -9.96 25.33
N ILE A 216 3.62 -9.54 25.13
CA ILE A 216 4.70 -10.43 24.67
C ILE A 216 5.09 -11.42 25.77
N GLU A 217 5.17 -10.96 27.02
CA GLU A 217 5.56 -11.77 28.17
C GLU A 217 4.49 -12.80 28.57
N LEU A 218 3.22 -12.52 28.26
CA LEU A 218 2.08 -13.42 28.52
C LEU A 218 2.01 -14.61 27.55
N HIS A 219 2.84 -14.65 26.49
CA HIS A 219 2.84 -15.76 25.55
C HIS A 219 3.27 -17.07 26.21
N SER A 220 2.53 -18.13 25.89
CA SER A 220 2.81 -19.50 26.32
C SER A 220 3.62 -20.28 25.28
N PRO A 221 4.24 -21.41 25.66
CA PRO A 221 4.88 -22.30 24.68
C PRO A 221 3.91 -22.87 23.62
N HIS A 222 2.59 -22.81 23.88
CA HIS A 222 1.55 -23.32 22.98
C HIS A 222 1.14 -22.27 21.91
N ASP A 223 1.52 -20.99 22.07
CA ASP A 223 1.18 -19.96 21.11
C ASP A 223 1.98 -20.13 19.80
N SER A 224 1.31 -19.92 18.69
CA SER A 224 1.94 -20.03 17.38
C SER A 224 3.05 -18.99 17.19
N LEU A 225 4.04 -19.32 16.37
CA LEU A 225 5.10 -18.38 16.00
C LEU A 225 4.52 -17.08 15.41
N ALA A 226 3.44 -17.18 14.62
CA ALA A 226 2.76 -16.02 14.03
C ALA A 226 2.20 -15.07 15.09
N GLN A 227 1.55 -15.59 16.14
CA GLN A 227 1.03 -14.78 17.26
C GLN A 227 2.15 -14.05 18.00
N ARG A 228 3.27 -14.71 18.24
CA ARG A 228 4.43 -14.12 18.92
C ARG A 228 5.11 -13.04 18.09
N ILE A 229 5.25 -13.25 16.78
CA ILE A 229 5.77 -12.24 15.85
C ILE A 229 4.82 -11.04 15.79
N ASP A 230 3.50 -11.27 15.79
CA ASP A 230 2.51 -10.21 15.77
C ASP A 230 2.61 -9.31 17.01
N SER A 231 2.69 -9.91 18.21
CA SER A 231 2.86 -9.16 19.47
C SER A 231 4.19 -8.38 19.48
N ALA A 232 5.29 -8.99 19.02
CA ALA A 232 6.56 -8.28 18.90
C ALA A 232 6.48 -7.10 17.92
N SER A 233 5.75 -7.25 16.82
CA SER A 233 5.53 -6.17 15.86
C SER A 233 4.72 -5.01 16.45
N ARG A 234 3.69 -5.31 17.25
CA ARG A 234 2.87 -4.29 17.93
C ARG A 234 3.71 -3.40 18.87
N PHE A 235 4.66 -3.98 19.59
CA PHE A 235 5.59 -3.20 20.42
C PHE A 235 6.36 -2.15 19.59
N PHE A 236 6.92 -2.55 18.47
CA PHE A 236 7.65 -1.62 17.60
C PHE A 236 6.73 -0.60 16.91
N TRP A 237 5.50 -0.97 16.57
CA TRP A 237 4.51 -0.04 16.02
C TRP A 237 4.08 1.01 17.05
N ALA A 238 3.91 0.63 18.31
CA ALA A 238 3.58 1.57 19.36
C ALA A 238 4.68 2.62 19.55
N ILE A 239 5.96 2.20 19.52
CA ILE A 239 7.11 3.13 19.53
C ILE A 239 7.08 4.07 18.32
N ALA A 240 6.85 3.53 17.13
CA ALA A 240 6.80 4.32 15.90
C ALA A 240 5.68 5.37 15.92
N ALA A 241 4.51 5.01 16.42
CA ALA A 241 3.37 5.91 16.57
C ALA A 241 3.66 7.03 17.56
N ALA A 242 4.28 6.70 18.72
CA ALA A 242 4.65 7.66 19.75
C ALA A 242 5.72 8.68 19.32
N GLY A 243 6.40 8.43 18.21
CA GLY A 243 7.33 9.37 17.58
C GLY A 243 6.65 10.54 16.85
N HIS A 244 5.34 10.48 16.60
CA HIS A 244 4.55 11.51 15.91
C HIS A 244 5.16 11.97 14.58
N ASN A 245 5.68 11.03 13.78
CA ASN A 245 6.20 11.28 12.45
C ASN A 245 5.65 10.25 11.47
N GLU A 246 4.62 10.63 10.72
CA GLU A 246 3.90 9.72 9.81
C GLU A 246 4.82 9.11 8.73
N ALA A 247 5.80 9.87 8.21
CA ALA A 247 6.71 9.37 7.20
C ALA A 247 7.63 8.26 7.75
N LEU A 248 8.22 8.48 8.93
CA LEU A 248 9.05 7.47 9.59
C LEU A 248 8.21 6.28 10.08
N MET A 249 6.98 6.51 10.51
CA MET A 249 6.03 5.45 10.88
C MET A 249 5.73 4.53 9.68
N LEU A 250 5.48 5.09 8.50
CA LEU A 250 5.26 4.31 7.29
C LEU A 250 6.49 3.48 6.89
N MET A 251 7.70 4.07 6.99
CA MET A 251 8.95 3.35 6.78
C MET A 251 9.14 2.21 7.79
N ALA A 252 8.82 2.44 9.06
CA ALA A 252 8.90 1.43 10.11
C ALA A 252 7.91 0.28 9.90
N GLN A 253 6.69 0.55 9.47
CA GLN A 253 5.70 -0.47 9.11
C GLN A 253 6.21 -1.34 7.96
N THR A 254 6.76 -0.72 6.91
CA THR A 254 7.37 -1.41 5.77
C THR A 254 8.52 -2.31 6.21
N MET A 255 9.45 -1.78 7.00
CA MET A 255 10.60 -2.53 7.50
C MET A 255 10.18 -3.70 8.40
N THR A 256 9.21 -3.46 9.30
CA THR A 256 8.68 -4.50 10.19
C THR A 256 8.00 -5.62 9.39
N HIS A 257 7.30 -5.29 8.30
CA HIS A 257 6.67 -6.30 7.43
C HIS A 257 7.71 -7.21 6.77
N ILE A 258 8.78 -6.63 6.25
CA ILE A 258 9.90 -7.37 5.62
C ILE A 258 10.59 -8.28 6.64
N LEU A 259 10.86 -7.76 7.83
CA LEU A 259 11.49 -8.55 8.90
C LEU A 259 10.58 -9.67 9.40
N ARG A 260 9.26 -9.43 9.47
CA ARG A 260 8.26 -10.43 9.84
C ARG A 260 8.29 -11.65 8.91
N GLU A 261 8.29 -11.44 7.61
CA GLU A 261 8.39 -12.53 6.63
C GLU A 261 9.68 -13.33 6.82
N ARG A 262 10.78 -12.64 7.08
CA ARG A 262 12.06 -13.28 7.34
C ARG A 262 12.09 -14.04 8.66
N MET A 263 11.53 -13.47 9.72
CA MET A 263 11.46 -14.08 11.03
C MET A 263 10.67 -15.41 11.04
N THR A 264 9.64 -15.54 10.19
CA THR A 264 8.90 -16.79 10.04
C THR A 264 9.75 -17.95 9.52
N HIS A 265 10.84 -17.67 8.82
CA HIS A 265 11.75 -18.67 8.26
C HIS A 265 13.00 -18.94 9.11
N VAL A 266 13.34 -18.03 10.04
CA VAL A 266 14.63 -18.06 10.75
C VAL A 266 14.45 -18.24 12.27
N LEU A 267 13.35 -17.78 12.86
CA LEU A 267 13.14 -17.88 14.32
C LEU A 267 12.79 -19.31 14.75
N PRO A 268 13.43 -19.81 15.82
CA PRO A 268 13.02 -21.06 16.43
C PRO A 268 11.60 -20.93 16.98
N ALA A 269 10.87 -22.06 16.94
CA ALA A 269 9.51 -22.15 17.49
C ALA A 269 9.46 -21.97 19.03
N GLN A 270 10.58 -21.69 19.68
CA GLN A 270 10.70 -21.56 21.13
C GLN A 270 10.53 -20.10 21.59
N LEU A 271 9.92 -19.95 22.78
CA LEU A 271 9.88 -18.66 23.48
C LEU A 271 11.30 -18.17 23.79
N ARG A 272 11.48 -16.86 23.75
CA ARG A 272 12.75 -16.16 24.04
C ARG A 272 12.58 -15.22 25.26
N PRO A 273 12.47 -15.79 26.49
CA PRO A 273 12.34 -14.99 27.71
C PRO A 273 13.54 -14.10 27.98
N ASP A 274 14.70 -14.46 27.43
CA ASP A 274 15.94 -13.69 27.52
C ASP A 274 15.87 -12.31 26.82
N LEU A 275 14.88 -12.08 25.95
CA LEU A 275 14.61 -10.80 25.30
C LEU A 275 13.68 -9.88 26.12
N PHE A 276 12.97 -10.39 27.12
CA PHE A 276 12.02 -9.59 27.89
C PHE A 276 12.71 -8.45 28.65
N PRO A 277 13.81 -8.67 29.38
CA PRO A 277 14.50 -7.60 30.10
C PRO A 277 14.97 -6.47 29.19
N LEU A 278 15.35 -6.79 27.94
CA LEU A 278 15.81 -5.79 26.96
C LEU A 278 14.65 -4.90 26.49
N ARG A 279 13.46 -5.46 26.26
CA ARG A 279 12.26 -4.68 25.94
C ARG A 279 11.82 -3.82 27.11
N ARG A 280 11.84 -4.34 28.33
CA ARG A 280 11.56 -3.57 29.56
C ARG A 280 12.53 -2.42 29.74
N LYS A 281 13.81 -2.63 29.42
CA LYS A 281 14.82 -1.56 29.47
C LYS A 281 14.50 -0.43 28.48
N ILE A 282 14.05 -0.75 27.27
CA ILE A 282 13.59 0.27 26.30
C ILE A 282 12.42 1.07 26.90
N VAL A 283 11.40 0.44 27.46
CA VAL A 283 10.25 1.12 28.09
C VAL A 283 10.72 2.03 29.23
N LEU A 284 11.60 1.54 30.09
CA LEU A 284 12.15 2.33 31.20
C LEU A 284 12.89 3.58 30.70
N CYS A 285 13.74 3.43 29.68
CA CYS A 285 14.44 4.58 29.09
C CYS A 285 13.48 5.59 28.46
N LEU A 286 12.41 5.12 27.77
CA LEU A 286 11.37 5.99 27.22
C LEU A 286 10.66 6.79 28.32
N ARG A 287 10.29 6.16 29.45
CA ARG A 287 9.67 6.84 30.58
C ARG A 287 10.61 7.86 31.25
N GLN A 288 11.92 7.57 31.25
CA GLN A 288 12.96 8.46 31.76
C GLN A 288 13.38 9.53 30.76
N ARG A 289 12.82 9.53 29.53
CA ARG A 289 13.21 10.41 28.43
C ARG A 289 14.70 10.26 28.06
N ASP A 290 15.29 9.08 28.31
CA ASP A 290 16.66 8.72 27.99
C ASP A 290 16.74 8.10 26.58
N ALA A 291 16.93 8.94 25.57
CA ALA A 291 16.97 8.52 24.17
C ALA A 291 18.20 7.66 23.85
N ASP A 292 19.35 7.96 24.46
CA ASP A 292 20.58 7.21 24.24
C ASP A 292 20.51 5.84 24.91
N GLY A 293 19.99 5.75 26.13
CA GLY A 293 19.74 4.49 26.81
C GLY A 293 18.74 3.60 26.06
N ALA A 294 17.68 4.18 25.51
CA ALA A 294 16.70 3.47 24.69
C ALA A 294 17.34 2.92 23.40
N SER A 295 18.20 3.70 22.73
CA SER A 295 18.90 3.27 21.50
C SER A 295 19.90 2.14 21.81
N HIS A 296 20.68 2.22 22.90
CA HIS A 296 21.57 1.14 23.32
C HIS A 296 20.79 -0.14 23.67
N ALA A 297 19.65 -0.03 24.36
CA ALA A 297 18.81 -1.19 24.67
C ALA A 297 18.23 -1.86 23.41
N LEU A 298 17.93 -1.07 22.36
CA LEU A 298 17.55 -1.58 21.06
C LEU A 298 18.70 -2.34 20.39
N ASP A 299 19.90 -1.79 20.43
CA ASP A 299 21.09 -2.44 19.86
C ASP A 299 21.38 -3.79 20.54
N ASP A 300 21.27 -3.84 21.87
CA ASP A 300 21.40 -5.08 22.66
C ASP A 300 20.31 -6.10 22.23
N LEU A 301 19.06 -5.64 22.05
CA LEU A 301 17.93 -6.48 21.60
C LEU A 301 18.20 -7.08 20.22
N ILE A 302 18.65 -6.27 19.26
CA ILE A 302 18.93 -6.71 17.90
C ILE A 302 20.14 -7.68 17.89
N ALA A 303 21.19 -7.36 18.64
CA ALA A 303 22.35 -8.25 18.78
C ALA A 303 21.94 -9.62 19.32
N ARG A 304 21.12 -9.65 20.37
CA ARG A 304 20.63 -10.89 20.99
C ARG A 304 19.69 -11.68 20.07
N LEU A 305 18.92 -11.01 19.23
CA LEU A 305 18.09 -11.67 18.21
C LEU A 305 18.94 -12.38 17.13
N ARG A 306 20.18 -11.94 16.89
CA ARG A 306 21.11 -12.56 15.94
C ARG A 306 21.80 -13.82 16.48
N GLU A 307 21.94 -13.96 17.77
CA GLU A 307 22.55 -15.10 18.43
C GLU A 307 21.64 -16.35 18.41
N LEU A 308 20.85 -16.51 17.34
CA LEU A 308 20.03 -17.69 17.11
C LEU A 308 20.87 -18.76 16.41
N PRO A 309 20.80 -20.02 16.88
CA PRO A 309 21.50 -21.13 16.26
C PRO A 309 20.99 -21.46 14.86
#